data_b46c2492a1eb8f36f59ad895fc800b7b
#
_entry.id   b46c2492a1eb8f36f59ad895fc800b7b
#
_cell.length_a   1.000
_cell.length_b   1.000
_cell.length_c   1.000
_cell.angle_alpha   90.00
_cell.angle_beta   90.00
_cell.angle_gamma   90.00
#
_symmetry.space_group_name_H-M   'P 1'
#
loop_
_entity.id
_entity.type
_entity.pdbx_description
1 polymer ?
#
loop_
_entity_poly.entity_id
_entity_poly.type
_entity_poly.pdbx_seq_one_letter_code
_entity_poly.pdbx_strand_id
1 'polypeptide(L)'
;MQHKGKVAKRSVTSTWMLSLFLASLCSIVTYLAGIGIASAAASKAYGKPGDPIDLVIGYQPYYTESWSGLIMRDKKFYEKYLPKGSTVTFQIGLQGAIIVNGMLAGKIDVGYVGDMPGIASTSHPEVRDVRIVSVLGLGLDQCNIFLVRPDAPQFATPDEGLKWLDGKIVAVPKGSCTDRFAQAVFKERAIKPSEYLNQSIEVITSGLRAGKLDAAVIWEPTASRLVQEGIARRVASGASVNERDGGFMVMPQALIEQRPDVVKAWLEAELDAVLYFADAKNAMDVAKMAAGQTTGFTEKALWASAFGATPKSEGGTDTRITLPYGFTPDAMELIQKASKFLVEMKSIPSEIRPEAIVPQFTADILKAHGLTAPVGEVKALPPEMYTGK
;
A
#
# COMPACT_ATOMS: atom_id res chain seq x y z
N MET A 1 -64.80 37.48 24.83
CA MET A 1 -64.42 38.87 24.59
C MET A 1 -63.41 38.90 23.49
N GLN A 2 -63.82 39.03 22.32
CA GLN A 2 -63.88 40.14 21.35
C GLN A 2 -62.77 41.17 21.53
N HIS A 3 -61.83 41.24 20.52
CA HIS A 3 -61.87 42.41 19.65
C HIS A 3 -61.11 42.13 18.34
N LYS A 4 -61.85 42.37 17.25
CA LYS A 4 -61.43 42.50 15.86
C LYS A 4 -60.76 43.87 15.64
N GLY A 5 -59.73 43.91 14.82
CA GLY A 5 -59.18 45.13 14.25
C GLY A 5 -58.84 44.90 12.77
N LYS A 6 -59.67 45.41 11.93
CA LYS A 6 -59.57 45.51 10.43
C LYS A 6 -58.74 46.71 10.03
N VAL A 7 -58.33 46.67 8.69
CA VAL A 7 -58.10 47.82 7.78
C VAL A 7 -56.61 48.19 7.63
N ALA A 8 -56.06 48.43 6.45
CA ALA A 8 -56.55 48.82 5.15
C ALA A 8 -55.48 48.54 4.03
N LYS A 9 -56.01 48.23 2.88
CA LYS A 9 -55.26 48.29 1.62
C LYS A 9 -55.00 49.76 1.25
N ARG A 10 -53.75 50.04 0.79
CA ARG A 10 -53.48 51.17 -0.09
C ARG A 10 -52.67 50.71 -1.28
N SER A 11 -53.29 50.77 -2.45
CA SER A 11 -52.69 50.73 -3.77
C SER A 11 -51.93 52.04 -3.99
N VAL A 12 -50.70 51.93 -4.49
CA VAL A 12 -50.06 53.02 -5.24
C VAL A 12 -49.51 52.41 -6.50
N THR A 13 -50.10 52.82 -7.56
CA THR A 13 -49.87 52.50 -8.97
C THR A 13 -48.61 53.18 -9.46
N SER A 14 -47.90 52.41 -10.29
CA SER A 14 -47.31 52.79 -11.57
C SER A 14 -46.50 54.08 -11.64
N THR A 15 -45.22 53.93 -11.81
CA THR A 15 -44.37 54.62 -12.82
C THR A 15 -42.89 54.45 -12.44
N TRP A 16 -42.29 53.33 -12.80
CA TRP A 16 -40.81 53.19 -12.87
C TRP A 16 -40.47 51.89 -13.60
N MET A 17 -40.96 51.78 -14.82
CA MET A 17 -40.50 50.78 -15.79
C MET A 17 -40.02 51.55 -17.03
N LEU A 18 -38.76 51.99 -17.02
CA LEU A 18 -38.02 52.27 -18.30
C LEU A 18 -36.53 52.61 -18.12
N SER A 19 -35.90 52.24 -17.02
CA SER A 19 -34.47 52.53 -16.84
C SER A 19 -33.57 51.36 -16.44
N LEU A 20 -34.06 50.11 -16.55
CA LEU A 20 -33.31 48.90 -16.14
C LEU A 20 -32.97 47.92 -17.29
N PHE A 21 -33.12 48.35 -18.56
CA PHE A 21 -32.83 47.46 -19.69
C PHE A 21 -31.50 47.75 -20.43
N LEU A 22 -30.71 48.75 -20.02
CA LEU A 22 -29.44 49.05 -20.67
C LEU A 22 -28.16 48.78 -19.81
N ALA A 23 -28.31 48.33 -18.56
CA ALA A 23 -27.17 47.96 -17.73
C ALA A 23 -26.87 46.45 -17.68
N SER A 24 -27.69 45.61 -18.33
CA SER A 24 -27.61 44.14 -18.25
C SER A 24 -26.86 43.49 -19.42
N LEU A 25 -26.46 44.24 -20.45
CA LEU A 25 -25.73 43.68 -21.60
C LEU A 25 -24.20 43.86 -21.54
N CYS A 26 -23.65 44.65 -20.62
CA CYS A 26 -22.20 44.79 -20.47
C CYS A 26 -21.59 43.85 -19.41
N SER A 27 -22.39 43.16 -18.59
CA SER A 27 -21.91 42.25 -17.53
C SER A 27 -21.76 40.80 -17.94
N ILE A 28 -22.21 40.41 -19.15
CA ILE A 28 -22.16 39.01 -19.63
C ILE A 28 -20.88 38.73 -20.44
N VAL A 29 -20.15 39.75 -20.91
CA VAL A 29 -18.93 39.57 -21.71
C VAL A 29 -17.68 39.45 -20.86
N THR A 30 -17.73 39.80 -19.58
CA THR A 30 -16.56 39.67 -18.66
C THR A 30 -16.58 38.36 -17.81
N TYR A 31 -17.60 37.51 -17.91
CA TYR A 31 -17.69 36.25 -17.15
C TYR A 31 -17.24 35.01 -17.95
N LEU A 32 -16.88 35.15 -19.22
CA LEU A 32 -16.40 34.07 -20.09
C LEU A 32 -14.90 34.02 -20.28
N ALA A 33 -14.14 34.92 -19.62
CA ALA A 33 -12.67 34.91 -19.65
C ALA A 33 -12.03 34.32 -18.38
N GLY A 34 -12.82 33.72 -17.50
CA GLY A 34 -12.38 33.14 -16.22
C GLY A 34 -12.58 31.61 -16.14
N ILE A 35 -12.69 30.90 -17.28
CA ILE A 35 -12.42 29.46 -17.28
C ILE A 35 -10.90 29.36 -17.19
N GLY A 36 -10.39 29.41 -15.96
CA GLY A 36 -9.04 29.04 -15.66
C GLY A 36 -8.81 27.66 -16.23
N ILE A 37 -8.01 27.58 -17.29
CA ILE A 37 -7.31 26.37 -17.65
C ILE A 37 -6.72 25.89 -16.33
N ALA A 38 -7.29 24.82 -15.78
CA ALA A 38 -6.63 24.12 -14.69
C ALA A 38 -5.25 23.78 -15.24
N SER A 39 -4.25 24.57 -14.84
CA SER A 39 -2.87 24.34 -15.20
C SER A 39 -2.59 22.94 -14.70
N ALA A 40 -2.44 21.99 -15.62
CA ALA A 40 -1.85 20.72 -15.28
C ALA A 40 -0.61 21.05 -14.45
N ALA A 41 -0.58 20.60 -13.20
CA ALA A 41 0.52 20.93 -12.30
C ALA A 41 1.81 20.58 -13.06
N ALA A 42 2.66 21.60 -13.29
CA ALA A 42 3.86 21.43 -14.10
C ALA A 42 4.61 20.23 -13.52
N SER A 43 4.92 19.23 -14.37
CA SER A 43 5.63 18.04 -13.92
C SER A 43 6.94 18.47 -13.25
N LYS A 44 7.24 17.91 -12.07
CA LYS A 44 8.51 18.21 -11.36
C LYS A 44 9.68 18.04 -12.32
N ALA A 45 10.51 19.05 -12.44
CA ALA A 45 11.75 18.98 -13.21
C ALA A 45 12.83 18.29 -12.34
N TYR A 46 13.45 17.24 -12.87
CA TYR A 46 14.44 16.43 -12.15
C TYR A 46 15.89 16.76 -12.49
N GLY A 47 16.14 17.79 -13.31
CA GLY A 47 17.48 18.18 -13.74
C GLY A 47 18.03 17.29 -14.88
N LYS A 48 19.35 17.34 -15.10
CA LYS A 48 20.02 16.59 -16.18
C LYS A 48 20.69 15.34 -15.63
N PRO A 49 20.88 14.30 -16.45
CA PRO A 49 21.69 13.13 -16.06
C PRO A 49 23.06 13.54 -15.53
N GLY A 50 23.45 12.95 -14.38
CA GLY A 50 24.69 13.23 -13.68
C GLY A 50 24.63 14.38 -12.64
N ASP A 51 23.63 15.28 -12.72
CA ASP A 51 23.46 16.33 -11.71
C ASP A 51 23.03 15.72 -10.35
N PRO A 52 23.38 16.35 -9.21
CA PRO A 52 22.79 16.01 -7.92
C PRO A 52 21.26 16.11 -7.98
N ILE A 53 20.59 15.31 -7.15
CA ILE A 53 19.12 15.26 -7.10
C ILE A 53 18.61 15.21 -5.66
N ASP A 54 17.45 15.84 -5.42
CA ASP A 54 16.71 15.72 -4.17
C ASP A 54 15.55 14.76 -4.36
N LEU A 55 15.59 13.61 -3.67
CA LEU A 55 14.58 12.58 -3.73
C LEU A 55 13.78 12.50 -2.43
N VAL A 56 12.47 12.35 -2.56
CA VAL A 56 11.57 12.05 -1.45
C VAL A 56 11.04 10.64 -1.63
N ILE A 57 11.30 9.79 -0.63
CA ILE A 57 10.99 8.37 -0.65
C ILE A 57 9.83 8.09 0.30
N GLY A 58 8.69 7.64 -0.23
CA GLY A 58 7.60 7.12 0.58
C GLY A 58 7.77 5.63 0.85
N TYR A 59 7.75 5.20 2.11
CA TYR A 59 7.94 3.80 2.46
C TYR A 59 7.10 3.39 3.66
N GLN A 60 6.91 2.07 3.83
CA GLN A 60 6.02 1.48 4.84
C GLN A 60 6.78 0.55 5.78
N PRO A 61 7.32 1.01 6.94
CA PRO A 61 7.91 0.10 7.93
C PRO A 61 6.86 -0.81 8.59
N TYR A 62 5.58 -0.52 8.39
CA TYR A 62 4.44 -1.31 8.86
C TYR A 62 3.92 -2.33 7.82
N TYR A 63 4.74 -2.69 6.83
CA TYR A 63 4.42 -3.67 5.79
C TYR A 63 5.68 -4.42 5.37
N THR A 64 5.80 -5.68 5.78
CA THR A 64 7.05 -6.48 5.73
C THR A 64 7.60 -6.72 4.34
N GLU A 65 6.75 -6.89 3.33
CA GLU A 65 7.18 -7.13 1.94
C GLU A 65 7.84 -5.91 1.28
N SER A 66 7.77 -4.72 1.92
CA SER A 66 8.46 -3.51 1.48
C SER A 66 9.63 -3.12 2.41
N TRP A 67 10.13 -4.04 3.22
CA TRP A 67 11.19 -3.73 4.20
C TRP A 67 12.56 -3.48 3.60
N SER A 68 12.78 -3.76 2.32
CA SER A 68 13.93 -3.21 1.60
C SER A 68 14.00 -1.68 1.71
N GLY A 69 12.84 -0.99 1.71
CA GLY A 69 12.77 0.46 1.91
C GLY A 69 13.24 0.92 3.29
N LEU A 70 12.95 0.18 4.37
CA LEU A 70 13.48 0.51 5.70
C LEU A 70 14.98 0.23 5.82
N ILE A 71 15.47 -0.83 5.14
CA ILE A 71 16.89 -1.16 5.04
C ILE A 71 17.63 -0.06 4.26
N MET A 72 17.05 0.39 3.14
CA MET A 72 17.56 1.51 2.35
C MET A 72 17.72 2.79 3.20
N ARG A 73 16.74 3.09 4.05
CA ARG A 73 16.81 4.25 4.96
C ARG A 73 17.93 4.12 5.98
N ASP A 74 18.09 2.95 6.59
CA ASP A 74 19.07 2.72 7.66
C ASP A 74 20.50 2.58 7.12
N LYS A 75 20.69 1.69 6.14
CA LYS A 75 22.01 1.37 5.56
C LYS A 75 22.48 2.39 4.53
N LYS A 76 21.59 3.19 3.97
CA LYS A 76 21.88 4.23 2.97
C LYS A 76 22.65 3.72 1.75
N PHE A 77 22.36 2.51 1.28
CA PHE A 77 23.03 1.93 0.11
C PHE A 77 23.01 2.86 -1.12
N TYR A 78 21.99 3.73 -1.24
CA TYR A 78 21.86 4.72 -2.30
C TYR A 78 23.03 5.73 -2.36
N GLU A 79 23.74 6.00 -1.24
CA GLU A 79 24.89 6.92 -1.24
C GLU A 79 26.04 6.42 -2.10
N LYS A 80 26.12 5.10 -2.35
CA LYS A 80 27.12 4.46 -3.21
C LYS A 80 26.87 4.74 -4.70
N TYR A 81 25.63 4.94 -5.11
CA TYR A 81 25.21 4.91 -6.50
C TYR A 81 24.68 6.25 -7.01
N LEU A 82 24.03 7.06 -6.17
CA LEU A 82 23.49 8.36 -6.58
C LEU A 82 24.60 9.36 -6.92
N PRO A 83 24.34 10.32 -7.82
CA PRO A 83 25.26 11.41 -8.10
C PRO A 83 25.69 12.12 -6.81
N LYS A 84 26.98 12.44 -6.71
CA LYS A 84 27.55 13.12 -5.52
C LYS A 84 26.83 14.44 -5.25
N GLY A 85 26.44 14.67 -3.99
CA GLY A 85 25.70 15.87 -3.57
C GLY A 85 24.18 15.69 -3.62
N SER A 86 23.67 14.51 -4.04
CA SER A 86 22.24 14.20 -3.95
C SER A 86 21.78 14.09 -2.50
N THR A 87 20.51 14.45 -2.24
CA THR A 87 19.88 14.33 -0.93
C THR A 87 18.68 13.37 -1.00
N VAL A 88 18.44 12.63 0.09
CA VAL A 88 17.33 11.68 0.19
C VAL A 88 16.58 11.92 1.48
N THR A 89 15.27 12.14 1.37
CA THR A 89 14.36 12.29 2.51
C THR A 89 13.36 11.15 2.52
N PHE A 90 13.24 10.45 3.66
CA PHE A 90 12.29 9.36 3.83
C PHE A 90 11.03 9.83 4.55
N GLN A 91 9.86 9.48 4.01
CA GLN A 91 8.54 9.76 4.58
C GLN A 91 7.82 8.43 4.87
N ILE A 92 7.39 8.25 6.11
CA ILE A 92 6.62 7.07 6.50
C ILE A 92 5.18 7.20 6.02
N GLY A 93 4.71 6.19 5.29
CA GLY A 93 3.29 5.95 5.05
C GLY A 93 2.80 4.84 5.96
N LEU A 94 1.82 5.11 6.81
CA LEU A 94 1.18 4.07 7.62
C LEU A 94 0.42 3.06 6.77
N GLN A 95 -0.03 3.49 5.59
CA GLN A 95 -0.73 2.70 4.59
C GLN A 95 -0.32 3.16 3.19
N GLY A 96 -0.38 2.27 2.19
CA GLY A 96 0.03 2.56 0.82
C GLY A 96 -0.71 3.74 0.19
N ALA A 97 -1.98 3.96 0.51
CA ALA A 97 -2.76 5.09 0.02
C ALA A 97 -2.15 6.46 0.37
N ILE A 98 -1.48 6.59 1.52
CA ILE A 98 -0.81 7.83 1.94
C ILE A 98 0.36 8.12 0.99
N ILE A 99 1.13 7.09 0.63
CA ILE A 99 2.26 7.21 -0.31
C ILE A 99 1.75 7.53 -1.72
N VAL A 100 0.72 6.84 -2.18
CA VAL A 100 0.09 7.08 -3.49
C VAL A 100 -0.42 8.51 -3.61
N ASN A 101 -1.14 9.01 -2.61
CA ASN A 101 -1.60 10.39 -2.58
C ASN A 101 -0.42 11.39 -2.60
N GLY A 102 0.66 11.10 -1.88
CA GLY A 102 1.90 11.88 -1.91
C GLY A 102 2.56 11.89 -3.30
N MET A 103 2.56 10.75 -3.99
CA MET A 103 3.06 10.63 -5.35
C MET A 103 2.21 11.41 -6.34
N LEU A 104 0.89 11.23 -6.34
CA LEU A 104 -0.02 11.96 -7.23
C LEU A 104 0.05 13.47 -7.00
N ALA A 105 0.28 13.90 -5.75
CA ALA A 105 0.49 15.31 -5.39
C ALA A 105 1.91 15.84 -5.72
N GLY A 106 2.81 15.04 -6.28
CA GLY A 106 4.18 15.44 -6.61
C GLY A 106 5.13 15.58 -5.42
N LYS A 107 4.75 15.08 -4.24
CA LYS A 107 5.53 15.19 -2.98
C LYS A 107 6.44 13.98 -2.73
N ILE A 108 6.22 12.87 -3.40
CA ILE A 108 7.00 11.63 -3.30
C ILE A 108 7.50 11.26 -4.69
N ASP A 109 8.76 10.86 -4.80
CA ASP A 109 9.44 10.53 -6.06
C ASP A 109 9.62 9.01 -6.23
N VAL A 110 9.83 8.29 -5.13
CA VAL A 110 9.91 6.82 -5.12
C VAL A 110 8.96 6.30 -4.05
N GLY A 111 8.10 5.36 -4.39
CA GLY A 111 7.15 4.76 -3.47
C GLY A 111 7.38 3.26 -3.28
N TYR A 112 7.42 2.83 -2.02
CA TYR A 112 7.41 1.43 -1.59
C TYR A 112 6.01 1.10 -1.09
N VAL A 113 5.24 0.35 -1.86
CA VAL A 113 3.80 0.16 -1.61
C VAL A 113 3.38 -1.29 -1.84
N GLY A 114 2.26 -1.70 -1.25
CA GLY A 114 1.66 -3.00 -1.55
C GLY A 114 1.08 -3.06 -2.97
N ASP A 115 0.65 -4.25 -3.40
CA ASP A 115 0.14 -4.53 -4.75
C ASP A 115 -1.03 -3.62 -5.15
N MET A 116 -2.07 -3.55 -4.32
CA MET A 116 -3.27 -2.78 -4.63
C MET A 116 -3.01 -1.28 -4.77
N PRO A 117 -2.37 -0.59 -3.80
CA PRO A 117 -2.03 0.82 -3.95
C PRO A 117 -1.02 1.06 -5.08
N GLY A 118 -0.08 0.14 -5.32
CA GLY A 118 0.87 0.23 -6.43
C GLY A 118 0.16 0.29 -7.77
N ILE A 119 -0.76 -0.63 -8.02
CA ILE A 119 -1.57 -0.65 -9.26
C ILE A 119 -2.47 0.58 -9.33
N ALA A 120 -3.17 0.93 -8.25
CA ALA A 120 -4.05 2.09 -8.22
C ALA A 120 -3.29 3.40 -8.54
N SER A 121 -2.02 3.52 -8.13
CA SER A 121 -1.20 4.71 -8.43
C SER A 121 -0.99 4.94 -9.93
N THR A 122 -1.08 3.89 -10.76
CA THR A 122 -0.88 3.96 -12.21
C THR A 122 -2.14 4.35 -12.99
N SER A 123 -3.30 4.43 -12.31
CA SER A 123 -4.61 4.57 -12.96
C SER A 123 -4.98 6.00 -13.36
N HIS A 124 -4.21 7.01 -12.92
CA HIS A 124 -4.48 8.43 -13.17
C HIS A 124 -3.30 9.13 -13.86
N PRO A 125 -2.91 8.67 -15.08
CA PRO A 125 -1.77 9.25 -15.80
C PRO A 125 -1.97 10.73 -16.16
N GLU A 126 -3.22 11.19 -16.26
CA GLU A 126 -3.58 12.59 -16.50
C GLU A 126 -3.27 13.50 -15.30
N VAL A 127 -3.22 12.95 -14.09
CA VAL A 127 -2.81 13.66 -12.86
C VAL A 127 -1.30 13.56 -12.70
N ARG A 128 -0.78 12.35 -12.67
CA ARG A 128 0.65 12.02 -12.66
C ARG A 128 0.84 10.60 -13.16
N ASP A 129 1.62 10.46 -14.22
CA ASP A 129 1.94 9.14 -14.78
C ASP A 129 2.94 8.42 -13.87
N VAL A 130 2.43 7.45 -13.12
CA VAL A 130 3.21 6.61 -12.20
C VAL A 130 3.39 5.23 -12.82
N ARG A 131 4.57 4.64 -12.63
CA ARG A 131 5.00 3.35 -13.19
C ARG A 131 5.50 2.41 -12.10
N ILE A 132 5.28 1.12 -12.27
CA ILE A 132 5.87 0.07 -11.43
C ILE A 132 7.22 -0.29 -12.04
N VAL A 133 8.29 -0.13 -11.27
CA VAL A 133 9.68 -0.31 -11.74
C VAL A 133 10.37 -1.53 -11.14
N SER A 134 9.86 -2.08 -10.04
CA SER A 134 10.41 -3.26 -9.37
C SER A 134 9.35 -3.96 -8.51
N VAL A 135 9.55 -5.25 -8.28
CA VAL A 135 8.77 -6.08 -7.36
C VAL A 135 9.59 -6.32 -6.10
N LEU A 136 9.13 -5.79 -4.98
CA LEU A 136 9.87 -5.79 -3.71
C LEU A 136 9.84 -7.15 -3.01
N GLY A 137 8.65 -7.73 -2.90
CA GLY A 137 8.43 -9.01 -2.26
C GLY A 137 7.11 -9.64 -2.70
N LEU A 138 7.04 -10.96 -2.62
CA LEU A 138 5.82 -11.75 -2.81
C LEU A 138 5.66 -12.70 -1.62
N GLY A 139 4.50 -12.72 -0.99
CA GLY A 139 4.20 -13.57 0.15
C GLY A 139 2.90 -14.35 -0.01
N LEU A 140 2.80 -15.43 0.76
CA LEU A 140 1.55 -16.18 0.95
C LEU A 140 0.99 -15.94 2.36
N ASP A 141 1.82 -15.45 3.29
CA ASP A 141 1.47 -15.32 4.69
C ASP A 141 1.95 -13.98 5.31
N GLN A 142 2.10 -12.94 4.47
CA GLN A 142 2.55 -11.61 4.90
C GLN A 142 1.41 -10.58 4.96
N CYS A 143 0.64 -10.41 3.90
CA CYS A 143 -0.54 -9.55 3.91
C CYS A 143 -1.84 -10.34 4.12
N ASN A 144 -1.89 -11.54 3.67
CA ASN A 144 -3.10 -12.35 3.58
C ASN A 144 -3.29 -13.21 4.84
N ILE A 145 -3.65 -12.59 5.99
CA ILE A 145 -3.72 -13.28 7.29
C ILE A 145 -5.09 -13.11 7.93
N PHE A 146 -5.79 -14.23 8.18
CA PHE A 146 -6.98 -14.27 9.02
C PHE A 146 -6.61 -14.43 10.49
N LEU A 147 -7.06 -13.49 11.30
CA LEU A 147 -7.02 -13.52 12.75
C LEU A 147 -8.44 -13.66 13.31
N VAL A 148 -8.56 -14.40 14.39
CA VAL A 148 -9.79 -14.50 15.18
C VAL A 148 -9.54 -14.06 16.62
N ARG A 149 -10.60 -13.69 17.35
CA ARG A 149 -10.52 -13.36 18.77
C ARG A 149 -10.00 -14.54 19.60
N PRO A 150 -9.33 -14.31 20.75
CA PRO A 150 -8.65 -15.38 21.50
C PRO A 150 -9.54 -16.51 21.98
N ASP A 151 -10.79 -16.19 22.32
CA ASP A 151 -11.81 -17.12 22.83
C ASP A 151 -12.63 -17.83 21.74
N ALA A 152 -12.27 -17.66 20.45
CA ALA A 152 -12.81 -18.47 19.37
C ALA A 152 -12.44 -19.95 19.59
N PRO A 153 -13.22 -20.94 19.08
CA PRO A 153 -12.87 -22.36 19.17
C PRO A 153 -11.46 -22.65 18.65
N GLN A 154 -10.82 -23.68 19.16
CA GLN A 154 -9.60 -24.21 18.57
C GLN A 154 -9.93 -24.90 17.26
N PHE A 155 -9.13 -24.70 16.24
CA PHE A 155 -9.29 -25.29 14.92
C PHE A 155 -8.13 -26.25 14.65
N ALA A 156 -8.43 -27.44 14.13
CA ALA A 156 -7.39 -28.41 13.77
C ALA A 156 -6.76 -28.06 12.41
N THR A 157 -7.49 -27.34 11.55
CA THR A 157 -7.06 -26.97 10.20
C THR A 157 -7.42 -25.52 9.88
N PRO A 158 -6.70 -24.88 8.93
CA PRO A 158 -7.09 -23.57 8.42
C PRO A 158 -8.51 -23.52 7.85
N ASP A 159 -8.95 -24.60 7.19
CA ASP A 159 -10.31 -24.71 6.64
C ASP A 159 -11.40 -24.63 7.70
N GLU A 160 -11.20 -25.23 8.88
CA GLU A 160 -12.13 -25.10 10.01
C GLU A 160 -12.21 -23.66 10.51
N GLY A 161 -11.04 -23.00 10.64
CA GLY A 161 -10.96 -21.59 11.01
C GLY A 161 -11.66 -20.68 10.00
N LEU A 162 -11.48 -20.92 8.71
CA LEU A 162 -12.16 -20.18 7.66
C LEU A 162 -13.69 -20.41 7.68
N LYS A 163 -14.15 -21.64 7.80
CA LYS A 163 -15.60 -21.96 7.91
C LYS A 163 -16.26 -21.30 9.12
N TRP A 164 -15.53 -21.15 10.22
CA TRP A 164 -16.05 -20.49 11.42
C TRP A 164 -16.38 -19.01 11.19
N LEU A 165 -15.82 -18.37 10.17
CA LEU A 165 -16.09 -16.97 9.82
C LEU A 165 -17.51 -16.75 9.28
N ASP A 166 -18.25 -17.82 8.92
CA ASP A 166 -19.64 -17.69 8.48
C ASP A 166 -20.50 -17.13 9.61
N GLY A 167 -21.27 -16.08 9.32
CA GLY A 167 -22.10 -15.37 10.31
C GLY A 167 -21.31 -14.54 11.34
N LYS A 168 -20.00 -14.32 11.17
CA LYS A 168 -19.15 -13.53 12.10
C LYS A 168 -18.98 -12.09 11.65
N ILE A 169 -18.60 -11.22 12.60
CA ILE A 169 -18.22 -9.84 12.33
C ILE A 169 -16.75 -9.83 11.95
N VAL A 170 -16.46 -9.53 10.67
CA VAL A 170 -15.10 -9.50 10.11
C VAL A 170 -14.74 -8.10 9.66
N ALA A 171 -13.58 -7.61 10.07
CA ALA A 171 -13.07 -6.30 9.67
C ALA A 171 -11.82 -6.43 8.78
N VAL A 172 -11.68 -5.48 7.84
CA VAL A 172 -10.57 -5.39 6.90
C VAL A 172 -10.35 -3.94 6.47
N PRO A 173 -9.13 -3.51 6.16
CA PRO A 173 -8.92 -2.26 5.42
C PRO A 173 -9.31 -2.45 3.95
N LYS A 174 -10.49 -1.98 3.54
CA LYS A 174 -10.97 -2.15 2.16
C LYS A 174 -10.06 -1.48 1.13
N GLY A 175 -9.96 -2.08 -0.05
CA GLY A 175 -9.07 -1.63 -1.12
C GLY A 175 -7.60 -2.03 -0.92
N SER A 176 -7.30 -2.89 0.05
CA SER A 176 -5.98 -3.46 0.29
C SER A 176 -5.86 -4.91 -0.21
N CYS A 177 -4.64 -5.47 -0.16
CA CYS A 177 -4.38 -6.90 -0.40
C CYS A 177 -5.28 -7.81 0.46
N THR A 178 -5.46 -7.46 1.74
CA THR A 178 -6.31 -8.22 2.67
C THR A 178 -7.78 -8.24 2.24
N ASP A 179 -8.28 -7.14 1.69
CA ASP A 179 -9.66 -7.07 1.18
C ASP A 179 -9.84 -7.98 -0.04
N ARG A 180 -8.92 -7.90 -1.01
CA ARG A 180 -8.92 -8.79 -2.18
C ARG A 180 -8.89 -10.25 -1.76
N PHE A 181 -7.98 -10.60 -0.86
CA PHE A 181 -7.83 -11.95 -0.32
C PHE A 181 -9.09 -12.42 0.40
N ALA A 182 -9.63 -11.64 1.33
CA ALA A 182 -10.83 -11.99 2.09
C ALA A 182 -12.03 -12.24 1.17
N GLN A 183 -12.27 -11.37 0.19
CA GLN A 183 -13.38 -11.52 -0.75
C GLN A 183 -13.21 -12.76 -1.64
N ALA A 184 -11.99 -13.06 -2.10
CA ALA A 184 -11.70 -14.26 -2.86
C ALA A 184 -12.02 -15.54 -2.04
N VAL A 185 -11.55 -15.60 -0.79
CA VAL A 185 -11.83 -16.72 0.12
C VAL A 185 -13.32 -16.85 0.43
N PHE A 186 -14.00 -15.75 0.74
CA PHE A 186 -15.43 -15.76 1.03
C PHE A 186 -16.25 -16.26 -0.16
N LYS A 187 -15.91 -15.83 -1.36
CA LYS A 187 -16.58 -16.28 -2.59
C LYS A 187 -16.33 -17.78 -2.85
N GLU A 188 -15.07 -18.21 -2.79
CA GLU A 188 -14.67 -19.59 -3.05
C GLU A 188 -15.29 -20.58 -2.06
N ARG A 189 -15.31 -20.21 -0.77
CA ARG A 189 -15.80 -21.08 0.32
C ARG A 189 -17.26 -20.85 0.69
N ALA A 190 -17.99 -19.98 -0.05
CA ALA A 190 -19.37 -19.59 0.23
C ALA A 190 -19.58 -19.05 1.66
N ILE A 191 -18.57 -18.40 2.25
CA ILE A 191 -18.61 -17.80 3.58
C ILE A 191 -19.35 -16.45 3.50
N LYS A 192 -20.28 -16.22 4.40
CA LYS A 192 -21.07 -14.99 4.49
C LYS A 192 -20.94 -14.40 5.90
N PRO A 193 -19.98 -13.47 6.13
CA PRO A 193 -19.92 -12.76 7.39
C PRO A 193 -21.25 -12.06 7.69
N SER A 194 -21.66 -11.97 8.96
CA SER A 194 -22.82 -11.16 9.36
C SER A 194 -22.59 -9.67 9.09
N GLU A 195 -21.33 -9.24 9.30
CA GLU A 195 -20.86 -7.90 8.96
C GLU A 195 -19.47 -7.98 8.36
N TYR A 196 -19.24 -7.26 7.25
CA TYR A 196 -17.93 -7.09 6.63
C TYR A 196 -17.54 -5.61 6.65
N LEU A 197 -16.75 -5.23 7.66
CA LEU A 197 -16.49 -3.86 8.04
C LEU A 197 -15.23 -3.29 7.38
N ASN A 198 -15.31 -2.05 6.89
CA ASN A 198 -14.14 -1.28 6.46
C ASN A 198 -13.57 -0.51 7.66
N GLN A 199 -12.40 -0.90 8.14
CA GLN A 199 -11.75 -0.27 9.29
C GLN A 199 -10.24 -0.15 9.06
N SER A 200 -9.61 0.91 9.61
CA SER A 200 -8.15 1.01 9.62
C SER A 200 -7.54 -0.02 10.58
N ILE A 201 -6.24 -0.30 10.42
CA ILE A 201 -5.52 -1.25 11.27
C ILE A 201 -5.61 -0.88 12.77
N GLU A 202 -5.59 0.41 13.11
CA GLU A 202 -5.70 0.90 14.48
C GLU A 202 -7.09 0.63 15.07
N VAL A 203 -8.13 0.82 14.27
CA VAL A 203 -9.53 0.55 14.66
C VAL A 203 -9.76 -0.95 14.79
N ILE A 204 -9.25 -1.76 13.86
CA ILE A 204 -9.27 -3.23 13.94
C ILE A 204 -8.59 -3.71 15.22
N THR A 205 -7.38 -3.22 15.50
CA THR A 205 -6.64 -3.55 16.73
C THR A 205 -7.44 -3.26 17.98
N SER A 206 -8.06 -2.08 18.04
CA SER A 206 -8.90 -1.66 19.16
C SER A 206 -10.18 -2.49 19.25
N GLY A 207 -10.79 -2.82 18.13
CA GLY A 207 -11.99 -3.63 18.04
C GLY A 207 -11.80 -5.08 18.50
N LEU A 208 -10.68 -5.71 18.10
CA LEU A 208 -10.30 -7.05 18.58
C LEU A 208 -10.03 -7.03 20.09
N ARG A 209 -9.26 -6.06 20.58
CA ARG A 209 -8.97 -5.90 22.02
C ARG A 209 -10.23 -5.69 22.85
N ALA A 210 -11.21 -4.99 22.32
CA ALA A 210 -12.50 -4.74 22.99
C ALA A 210 -13.53 -5.87 22.82
N GLY A 211 -13.19 -6.96 22.11
CA GLY A 211 -14.12 -8.06 21.82
C GLY A 211 -15.29 -7.68 20.91
N LYS A 212 -15.17 -6.58 20.14
CA LYS A 212 -16.21 -6.09 19.21
C LYS A 212 -16.12 -6.72 17.82
N LEU A 213 -15.03 -7.38 17.52
CA LEU A 213 -14.81 -8.09 16.28
C LEU A 213 -14.61 -9.57 16.58
N ASP A 214 -15.20 -10.43 15.76
CA ASP A 214 -14.94 -11.88 15.83
C ASP A 214 -13.63 -12.22 15.12
N ALA A 215 -13.37 -11.54 13.99
CA ALA A 215 -12.19 -11.77 13.18
C ALA A 215 -11.74 -10.50 12.44
N ALA A 216 -10.54 -10.56 11.93
CA ALA A 216 -9.99 -9.55 11.05
C ALA A 216 -9.08 -10.18 9.99
N VAL A 217 -8.91 -9.49 8.85
CA VAL A 217 -7.91 -9.84 7.86
C VAL A 217 -6.93 -8.67 7.78
N ILE A 218 -5.68 -8.95 8.11
CA ILE A 218 -4.64 -7.93 8.24
C ILE A 218 -3.28 -8.44 7.74
N TRP A 219 -2.28 -7.60 7.83
CA TRP A 219 -0.91 -7.87 7.39
C TRP A 219 0.13 -7.79 8.50
N GLU A 220 1.31 -8.31 8.21
CA GLU A 220 2.48 -8.16 9.06
C GLU A 220 3.07 -6.73 8.99
N PRO A 221 3.63 -6.19 10.08
CA PRO A 221 3.92 -6.88 11.35
C PRO A 221 2.77 -6.86 12.39
N THR A 222 1.61 -6.27 12.07
CA THR A 222 0.52 -6.11 13.03
C THR A 222 -0.07 -7.47 13.45
N ALA A 223 -0.17 -8.43 12.52
CA ALA A 223 -0.68 -9.76 12.84
C ALA A 223 0.16 -10.44 13.95
N SER A 224 1.47 -10.49 13.78
CA SER A 224 2.39 -11.06 14.78
C SER A 224 2.33 -10.33 16.12
N ARG A 225 2.21 -8.99 16.12
CA ARG A 225 2.03 -8.22 17.35
C ARG A 225 0.76 -8.63 18.09
N LEU A 226 -0.39 -8.68 17.41
CA LEU A 226 -1.67 -9.01 18.05
C LEU A 226 -1.68 -10.44 18.61
N VAL A 227 -1.01 -11.37 17.94
CA VAL A 227 -0.83 -12.75 18.43
C VAL A 227 0.05 -12.77 19.68
N GLN A 228 1.19 -12.08 19.68
CA GLN A 228 2.07 -12.02 20.85
C GLN A 228 1.44 -11.33 22.07
N GLU A 229 0.61 -10.32 21.83
CA GLU A 229 -0.14 -9.62 22.89
C GLU A 229 -1.36 -10.46 23.39
N GLY A 230 -1.63 -11.62 22.80
CA GLY A 230 -2.78 -12.46 23.14
C GLY A 230 -4.14 -11.85 22.78
N ILE A 231 -4.15 -10.84 21.90
CA ILE A 231 -5.36 -10.13 21.45
C ILE A 231 -6.09 -10.90 20.35
N ALA A 232 -5.34 -11.69 19.58
CA ALA A 232 -5.89 -12.48 18.49
C ALA A 232 -5.11 -13.79 18.33
N ARG A 233 -5.68 -14.73 17.57
CA ARG A 233 -5.02 -15.95 17.12
C ARG A 233 -5.07 -16.01 15.60
N ARG A 234 -3.98 -16.46 15.00
CA ARG A 234 -3.90 -16.74 13.57
C ARG A 234 -4.60 -18.06 13.27
N VAL A 235 -5.37 -18.12 12.19
CA VAL A 235 -6.10 -19.35 11.80
C VAL A 235 -5.86 -19.75 10.36
N ALA A 236 -5.57 -18.82 9.47
CA ALA A 236 -5.31 -19.09 8.07
C ALA A 236 -4.52 -17.93 7.44
N SER A 237 -3.96 -18.21 6.27
CA SER A 237 -3.34 -17.19 5.43
C SER A 237 -3.55 -17.51 3.95
N GLY A 238 -2.96 -16.72 3.06
CA GLY A 238 -2.90 -17.01 1.63
C GLY A 238 -2.29 -18.38 1.32
N ALA A 239 -1.38 -18.88 2.16
CA ALA A 239 -0.82 -20.23 2.01
C ALA A 239 -1.88 -21.34 2.14
N SER A 240 -2.95 -21.09 2.88
CA SER A 240 -4.04 -22.05 3.07
C SER A 240 -4.92 -22.21 1.81
N VAL A 241 -4.87 -21.27 0.87
CA VAL A 241 -5.69 -21.23 -0.34
C VAL A 241 -4.88 -20.86 -1.60
N ASN A 242 -3.55 -20.85 -1.51
CA ASN A 242 -2.61 -20.50 -2.58
C ASN A 242 -2.87 -19.09 -3.19
N GLU A 243 -3.19 -18.10 -2.35
CA GLU A 243 -3.37 -16.71 -2.77
C GLU A 243 -2.20 -15.84 -2.29
N ARG A 244 -1.54 -15.17 -3.25
CA ARG A 244 -0.39 -14.30 -3.00
C ARG A 244 -0.80 -12.85 -2.84
N ASP A 245 0.06 -12.11 -2.18
CA ASP A 245 0.15 -10.67 -2.17
C ASP A 245 1.59 -10.23 -2.47
N GLY A 246 1.82 -8.93 -2.58
CA GLY A 246 3.16 -8.44 -2.86
C GLY A 246 3.34 -6.95 -2.69
N GLY A 247 4.59 -6.53 -2.76
CA GLY A 247 5.01 -5.15 -2.72
C GLY A 247 5.63 -4.71 -4.04
N PHE A 248 5.42 -3.44 -4.39
CA PHE A 248 5.96 -2.82 -5.60
C PHE A 248 6.70 -1.52 -5.29
N MET A 249 7.74 -1.28 -6.06
CA MET A 249 8.36 0.04 -6.16
C MET A 249 7.74 0.79 -7.32
N VAL A 250 7.32 2.02 -7.05
CA VAL A 250 6.69 2.89 -8.04
C VAL A 250 7.45 4.22 -8.16
N MET A 251 7.53 4.73 -9.38
CA MET A 251 8.19 6.00 -9.73
C MET A 251 7.37 6.77 -10.76
N PRO A 252 7.39 8.11 -10.79
CA PRO A 252 6.76 8.88 -11.85
C PRO A 252 7.52 8.73 -13.17
N GLN A 253 6.79 8.63 -14.29
CA GLN A 253 7.36 8.55 -15.64
C GLN A 253 8.35 9.68 -15.94
N ALA A 254 8.05 10.90 -15.45
CA ALA A 254 8.94 12.04 -15.61
C ALA A 254 10.34 11.83 -14.97
N LEU A 255 10.44 11.13 -13.83
CA LEU A 255 11.73 10.77 -13.24
C LEU A 255 12.44 9.72 -14.12
N ILE A 256 11.70 8.74 -14.60
CA ILE A 256 12.24 7.66 -15.44
C ILE A 256 12.83 8.23 -16.75
N GLU A 257 12.14 9.16 -17.38
CA GLU A 257 12.56 9.76 -18.65
C GLU A 257 13.69 10.78 -18.49
N GLN A 258 13.59 11.65 -17.47
CA GLN A 258 14.57 12.72 -17.29
C GLN A 258 15.86 12.25 -16.63
N ARG A 259 15.76 11.24 -15.74
CA ARG A 259 16.88 10.80 -14.91
C ARG A 259 16.99 9.27 -14.87
N PRO A 260 17.13 8.60 -16.03
CA PRO A 260 17.37 7.15 -16.07
C PRO A 260 18.63 6.73 -15.30
N ASP A 261 19.60 7.61 -15.17
CA ASP A 261 20.79 7.44 -14.33
C ASP A 261 20.42 7.28 -12.84
N VAL A 262 19.51 8.12 -12.33
CA VAL A 262 19.03 8.06 -10.94
C VAL A 262 18.16 6.83 -10.71
N VAL A 263 17.27 6.50 -11.65
CA VAL A 263 16.45 5.27 -11.56
C VAL A 263 17.33 4.04 -11.46
N LYS A 264 18.36 3.93 -12.34
CA LYS A 264 19.33 2.84 -12.29
C LYS A 264 20.09 2.83 -10.96
N ALA A 265 20.61 3.97 -10.52
CA ALA A 265 21.35 4.12 -9.27
C ALA A 265 20.50 3.69 -8.04
N TRP A 266 19.21 4.08 -8.02
CA TRP A 266 18.29 3.69 -6.96
C TRP A 266 18.03 2.18 -6.96
N LEU A 267 17.83 1.59 -8.14
CA LEU A 267 17.58 0.14 -8.27
C LEU A 267 18.83 -0.71 -7.99
N GLU A 268 20.05 -0.22 -8.31
CA GLU A 268 21.29 -0.88 -7.86
C GLU A 268 21.37 -0.92 -6.32
N ALA A 269 21.04 0.19 -5.65
CA ALA A 269 20.98 0.24 -4.19
C ALA A 269 19.87 -0.64 -3.62
N GLU A 270 18.73 -0.74 -4.31
CA GLU A 270 17.64 -1.64 -3.94
C GLU A 270 18.06 -3.10 -4.03
N LEU A 271 18.86 -3.48 -5.04
CA LEU A 271 19.40 -4.83 -5.11
C LEU A 271 20.28 -5.17 -3.90
N ASP A 272 21.16 -4.23 -3.48
CA ASP A 272 21.95 -4.40 -2.26
C ASP A 272 21.03 -4.58 -1.03
N ALA A 273 19.93 -3.81 -0.93
CA ALA A 273 18.98 -3.91 0.19
C ALA A 273 18.20 -5.23 0.19
N VAL A 274 17.78 -5.70 -0.98
CA VAL A 274 17.05 -6.97 -1.14
C VAL A 274 17.95 -8.16 -0.80
N LEU A 275 19.20 -8.17 -1.27
CA LEU A 275 20.18 -9.21 -0.94
C LEU A 275 20.53 -9.19 0.56
N TYR A 276 20.61 -8.01 1.17
CA TYR A 276 20.79 -7.87 2.61
C TYR A 276 19.61 -8.47 3.38
N PHE A 277 18.37 -8.25 2.92
CA PHE A 277 17.16 -8.79 3.53
C PHE A 277 17.06 -10.32 3.41
N ALA A 278 17.53 -10.88 2.28
CA ALA A 278 17.55 -12.32 2.05
C ALA A 278 18.53 -13.09 2.96
N ASP A 279 19.60 -12.46 3.44
CA ASP A 279 20.60 -13.14 4.29
C ASP A 279 20.09 -13.27 5.72
N ALA A 280 19.76 -14.50 6.12
CA ALA A 280 19.28 -14.83 7.46
C ALA A 280 20.18 -14.33 8.60
N LYS A 281 21.48 -14.10 8.36
CA LYS A 281 22.41 -13.53 9.34
C LYS A 281 22.03 -12.11 9.74
N ASN A 282 21.33 -11.40 8.86
CA ASN A 282 20.90 -10.03 9.09
C ASN A 282 19.52 -9.92 9.77
N ALA A 283 18.84 -11.05 10.04
CA ALA A 283 17.46 -11.06 10.55
C ALA A 283 17.30 -10.20 11.83
N MET A 284 18.22 -10.31 12.78
CA MET A 284 18.20 -9.49 14.01
C MET A 284 18.45 -8.01 13.73
N ASP A 285 19.38 -7.70 12.82
CA ASP A 285 19.68 -6.31 12.45
C ASP A 285 18.49 -5.65 11.74
N VAL A 286 17.83 -6.37 10.81
CA VAL A 286 16.62 -5.89 10.14
C VAL A 286 15.48 -5.67 11.15
N ALA A 287 15.25 -6.58 12.09
CA ALA A 287 14.25 -6.40 13.14
C ALA A 287 14.54 -5.17 14.02
N LYS A 288 15.80 -4.94 14.36
CA LYS A 288 16.25 -3.75 15.10
C LYS A 288 16.03 -2.45 14.30
N MET A 289 16.36 -2.45 12.99
CA MET A 289 16.08 -1.32 12.11
C MET A 289 14.58 -1.03 12.07
N ALA A 290 13.74 -2.07 11.96
CA ALA A 290 12.30 -1.94 11.98
C ALA A 290 11.80 -1.38 13.31
N ALA A 291 12.34 -1.82 14.44
CA ALA A 291 12.02 -1.29 15.77
C ALA A 291 12.37 0.21 15.91
N GLY A 292 13.48 0.65 15.32
CA GLY A 292 13.88 2.05 15.29
C GLY A 292 13.01 2.94 14.37
N GLN A 293 12.20 2.34 13.51
CA GLN A 293 11.39 3.04 12.50
C GLN A 293 9.87 2.85 12.69
N THR A 294 9.46 2.09 13.70
CA THR A 294 8.05 1.83 14.06
C THR A 294 7.78 2.24 15.50
N THR A 295 6.52 2.37 15.85
CA THR A 295 6.07 2.58 17.22
C THR A 295 5.04 1.53 17.62
N GLY A 296 5.04 1.12 18.90
CA GLY A 296 4.08 0.15 19.42
C GLY A 296 4.36 -1.30 19.04
N PHE A 297 5.60 -1.61 18.63
CA PHE A 297 6.05 -2.97 18.35
C PHE A 297 7.28 -3.32 19.19
N THR A 298 7.34 -4.56 19.67
CA THR A 298 8.57 -5.11 20.22
C THR A 298 9.48 -5.60 19.08
N GLU A 299 10.79 -5.57 19.28
CA GLU A 299 11.75 -6.13 18.32
C GLU A 299 11.42 -7.61 18.01
N LYS A 300 10.98 -8.36 19.04
CA LYS A 300 10.56 -9.75 18.90
C LYS A 300 9.34 -9.89 17.95
N ALA A 301 8.34 -9.02 18.06
CA ALA A 301 7.17 -9.05 17.17
C ALA A 301 7.58 -8.72 15.73
N LEU A 302 8.48 -7.76 15.54
CA LEU A 302 9.00 -7.39 14.22
C LEU A 302 9.85 -8.51 13.62
N TRP A 303 10.74 -9.14 14.43
CA TRP A 303 11.49 -10.29 13.98
C TRP A 303 10.56 -11.45 13.57
N ALA A 304 9.58 -11.78 14.42
CA ALA A 304 8.62 -12.85 14.16
C ALA A 304 7.81 -12.60 12.89
N SER A 305 7.47 -11.34 12.61
CA SER A 305 6.65 -10.97 11.44
C SER A 305 7.34 -11.25 10.10
N ALA A 306 8.62 -10.94 9.98
CA ALA A 306 9.35 -11.15 8.72
C ALA A 306 10.06 -12.51 8.66
N PHE A 307 10.57 -13.00 9.80
CA PHE A 307 11.46 -14.16 9.84
C PHE A 307 10.92 -15.35 10.64
N GLY A 308 10.03 -15.11 11.60
CA GLY A 308 9.58 -16.18 12.49
C GLY A 308 8.74 -17.26 11.76
N ALA A 309 9.02 -18.51 12.06
CA ALA A 309 8.22 -19.63 11.58
C ALA A 309 6.82 -19.60 12.20
N THR A 310 5.81 -19.78 11.36
CA THR A 310 4.41 -19.95 11.75
C THR A 310 3.99 -21.39 11.43
N PRO A 311 3.23 -22.07 12.31
CA PRO A 311 2.73 -23.41 12.03
C PRO A 311 1.91 -23.51 10.74
N LYS A 312 2.05 -24.59 9.98
CA LYS A 312 1.24 -24.81 8.75
C LYS A 312 -0.24 -24.92 9.06
N SER A 313 -0.61 -25.38 10.26
CA SER A 313 -2.00 -25.39 10.77
C SER A 313 -2.59 -23.99 10.97
N GLU A 314 -1.76 -22.96 10.98
CA GLU A 314 -2.13 -21.56 11.08
C GLU A 314 -1.85 -20.77 9.78
N GLY A 315 -1.59 -21.49 8.68
CA GLY A 315 -1.28 -20.91 7.38
C GLY A 315 0.17 -20.44 7.23
N GLY A 316 1.13 -20.98 7.99
CA GLY A 316 2.54 -20.64 7.84
C GLY A 316 3.20 -21.27 6.62
N THR A 317 4.31 -20.70 6.18
CA THR A 317 5.13 -21.14 5.05
C THR A 317 6.58 -21.32 5.46
N ASP A 318 7.35 -22.08 4.67
CA ASP A 318 8.78 -22.22 4.86
C ASP A 318 9.57 -21.04 4.26
N THR A 319 8.98 -20.35 3.26
CA THR A 319 9.47 -19.10 2.69
C THR A 319 8.49 -17.99 3.04
N ARG A 320 8.92 -17.06 3.89
CA ARG A 320 8.10 -15.93 4.34
C ARG A 320 7.85 -14.92 3.21
N ILE A 321 8.92 -14.55 2.51
CA ILE A 321 8.87 -13.59 1.41
C ILE A 321 9.80 -14.08 0.30
N THR A 322 9.28 -14.26 -0.89
CA THR A 322 10.10 -14.38 -2.11
C THR A 322 10.48 -12.97 -2.53
N LEU A 323 11.73 -12.76 -2.93
CA LEU A 323 12.28 -11.46 -3.31
C LEU A 323 12.56 -11.43 -4.82
N PRO A 324 11.58 -11.06 -5.64
CA PRO A 324 11.71 -11.11 -7.09
C PRO A 324 12.69 -10.08 -7.62
N TYR A 325 12.68 -8.84 -7.09
CA TYR A 325 13.37 -7.67 -7.61
C TYR A 325 12.94 -7.30 -9.04
N GLY A 326 12.90 -8.27 -9.96
CA GLY A 326 12.36 -8.17 -11.31
C GLY A 326 10.94 -8.72 -11.43
N PHE A 327 10.40 -8.72 -12.64
CA PHE A 327 9.03 -9.15 -12.94
C PHE A 327 8.99 -10.64 -13.29
N THR A 328 8.71 -11.48 -12.31
CA THR A 328 8.51 -12.93 -12.49
C THR A 328 7.11 -13.26 -13.01
N PRO A 329 6.85 -14.47 -13.54
CA PRO A 329 5.50 -14.90 -13.90
C PRO A 329 4.49 -14.75 -12.76
N ASP A 330 4.87 -15.14 -11.53
CA ASP A 330 4.04 -15.00 -10.33
C ASP A 330 3.69 -13.53 -10.02
N ALA A 331 4.65 -12.62 -10.19
CA ALA A 331 4.42 -11.18 -10.00
C ALA A 331 3.46 -10.63 -11.06
N MET A 332 3.60 -11.06 -12.32
CA MET A 332 2.71 -10.64 -13.39
C MET A 332 1.28 -11.18 -13.21
N GLU A 333 1.13 -12.43 -12.75
CA GLU A 333 -0.16 -12.99 -12.40
C GLU A 333 -0.83 -12.21 -11.27
N LEU A 334 -0.09 -11.86 -10.20
CA LEU A 334 -0.59 -11.04 -9.11
C LEU A 334 -1.07 -9.67 -9.61
N ILE A 335 -0.26 -8.99 -10.45
CA ILE A 335 -0.61 -7.69 -11.03
C ILE A 335 -1.93 -7.78 -11.80
N GLN A 336 -2.11 -8.81 -12.62
CA GLN A 336 -3.33 -9.00 -13.40
C GLN A 336 -4.55 -9.26 -12.50
N LYS A 337 -4.43 -10.19 -11.54
CA LYS A 337 -5.51 -10.50 -10.58
C LYS A 337 -5.92 -9.27 -9.75
N ALA A 338 -4.93 -8.54 -9.23
CA ALA A 338 -5.17 -7.36 -8.41
C ALA A 338 -5.78 -6.20 -9.22
N SER A 339 -5.30 -6.00 -10.45
CA SER A 339 -5.85 -5.00 -11.37
C SER A 339 -7.31 -5.28 -11.70
N LYS A 340 -7.64 -6.52 -12.05
CA LYS A 340 -9.02 -6.95 -12.32
C LYS A 340 -9.92 -6.74 -11.11
N PHE A 341 -9.47 -7.11 -9.91
CA PHE A 341 -10.22 -6.89 -8.68
C PHE A 341 -10.52 -5.40 -8.44
N LEU A 342 -9.53 -4.51 -8.65
CA LEU A 342 -9.72 -3.07 -8.50
C LEU A 342 -10.76 -2.51 -9.47
N VAL A 343 -10.82 -3.02 -10.70
CA VAL A 343 -11.86 -2.66 -11.68
C VAL A 343 -13.24 -3.16 -11.23
N GLU A 344 -13.34 -4.41 -10.79
CA GLU A 344 -14.59 -5.00 -10.27
C GLU A 344 -15.12 -4.20 -9.07
N MET A 345 -14.22 -3.73 -8.20
CA MET A 345 -14.53 -2.86 -7.06
C MET A 345 -14.78 -1.40 -7.45
N LYS A 346 -14.66 -1.05 -8.73
CA LYS A 346 -14.76 0.33 -9.24
C LYS A 346 -13.78 1.31 -8.58
N SER A 347 -12.65 0.81 -8.11
CA SER A 347 -11.58 1.59 -7.50
C SER A 347 -10.66 2.22 -8.54
N ILE A 348 -10.57 1.61 -9.72
CA ILE A 348 -9.87 2.14 -10.90
C ILE A 348 -10.78 2.03 -12.14
N PRO A 349 -10.61 2.90 -13.14
CA PRO A 349 -11.51 2.93 -14.31
C PRO A 349 -11.26 1.78 -15.30
N SER A 350 -10.05 1.27 -15.37
CA SER A 350 -9.64 0.20 -16.29
C SER A 350 -8.50 -0.61 -15.69
N GLU A 351 -8.24 -1.80 -16.22
CA GLU A 351 -7.09 -2.60 -15.83
C GLU A 351 -5.77 -1.85 -16.13
N ILE A 352 -4.71 -2.27 -15.43
CA ILE A 352 -3.38 -1.66 -15.56
C ILE A 352 -2.92 -1.67 -17.01
N ARG A 353 -2.39 -0.52 -17.46
CA ARG A 353 -1.85 -0.36 -18.81
C ARG A 353 -0.51 -1.10 -18.90
N PRO A 354 -0.23 -1.81 -20.01
CA PRO A 354 1.05 -2.52 -20.18
C PRO A 354 2.27 -1.63 -19.98
N GLU A 355 2.23 -0.38 -20.46
CA GLU A 355 3.31 0.59 -20.31
C GLU A 355 3.50 1.09 -18.88
N ALA A 356 2.55 0.85 -17.97
CA ALA A 356 2.71 1.17 -16.55
C ALA A 356 3.69 0.23 -15.84
N ILE A 357 4.11 -0.86 -16.49
CA ILE A 357 5.10 -1.80 -16.00
C ILE A 357 6.41 -1.57 -16.76
N VAL A 358 7.49 -1.26 -16.04
CA VAL A 358 8.80 -0.89 -16.63
C VAL A 358 9.88 -1.87 -16.16
N PRO A 359 10.01 -3.04 -16.81
CA PRO A 359 10.92 -4.12 -16.38
C PRO A 359 12.37 -3.91 -16.79
N GLN A 360 12.68 -3.00 -17.73
CA GLN A 360 13.97 -2.92 -18.38
C GLN A 360 15.11 -2.68 -17.41
N PHE A 361 14.94 -1.76 -16.46
CA PHE A 361 16.01 -1.41 -15.51
C PHE A 361 16.40 -2.60 -14.62
N THR A 362 15.41 -3.29 -14.05
CA THR A 362 15.70 -4.48 -13.22
C THR A 362 16.27 -5.61 -14.04
N ALA A 363 15.80 -5.82 -15.27
CA ALA A 363 16.33 -6.84 -16.17
C ALA A 363 17.80 -6.57 -16.54
N ASP A 364 18.15 -5.32 -16.87
CA ASP A 364 19.51 -4.91 -17.22
C ASP A 364 20.45 -5.04 -16.02
N ILE A 365 20.01 -4.65 -14.82
CA ILE A 365 20.78 -4.78 -13.58
C ILE A 365 21.02 -6.27 -13.26
N LEU A 366 19.98 -7.10 -13.29
CA LEU A 366 20.13 -8.55 -13.07
C LEU A 366 21.13 -9.17 -14.04
N LYS A 367 21.02 -8.83 -15.31
CA LYS A 367 21.96 -9.30 -16.35
C LYS A 367 23.40 -8.84 -16.05
N ALA A 368 23.59 -7.58 -15.65
CA ALA A 368 24.92 -7.03 -15.35
C ALA A 368 25.59 -7.74 -14.17
N HIS A 369 24.79 -8.16 -13.18
CA HIS A 369 25.26 -8.90 -12.01
C HIS A 369 25.26 -10.43 -12.18
N GLY A 370 24.84 -10.95 -13.34
CA GLY A 370 24.75 -12.41 -13.59
C GLY A 370 23.67 -13.09 -12.71
N LEU A 371 22.65 -12.33 -12.29
CA LEU A 371 21.55 -12.79 -11.46
C LEU A 371 20.29 -13.07 -12.29
N THR A 372 19.39 -13.86 -11.72
CA THR A 372 18.05 -14.12 -12.26
C THR A 372 16.99 -13.87 -11.18
N ALA A 373 15.80 -13.43 -11.60
CA ALA A 373 14.66 -13.29 -10.68
C ALA A 373 14.03 -14.68 -10.38
N PRO A 374 13.65 -14.98 -9.13
CA PRO A 374 13.86 -14.16 -7.93
C PRO A 374 15.34 -14.15 -7.49
N VAL A 375 15.79 -13.03 -6.89
CA VAL A 375 17.17 -12.88 -6.41
C VAL A 375 17.43 -13.49 -5.04
N GLY A 376 16.39 -13.82 -4.32
CA GLY A 376 16.49 -14.43 -2.98
C GLY A 376 15.11 -14.69 -2.35
N GLU A 377 15.16 -15.12 -1.10
CA GLU A 377 13.98 -15.35 -0.27
C GLU A 377 14.30 -15.08 1.20
N VAL A 378 13.32 -14.60 1.94
CA VAL A 378 13.35 -14.57 3.41
C VAL A 378 12.74 -15.87 3.91
N LYS A 379 13.55 -16.73 4.51
CA LYS A 379 13.11 -18.02 5.05
C LYS A 379 12.47 -17.88 6.42
N ALA A 380 11.53 -18.78 6.72
CA ALA A 380 11.05 -18.96 8.07
C ALA A 380 12.15 -19.50 8.97
N LEU A 381 12.42 -18.81 10.06
CA LEU A 381 13.44 -19.17 11.04
C LEU A 381 12.76 -19.68 12.32
N PRO A 382 13.28 -20.74 12.94
CA PRO A 382 12.74 -21.25 14.18
C PRO A 382 12.91 -20.22 15.32
N PRO A 383 11.99 -20.21 16.33
CA PRO A 383 11.97 -19.17 17.38
C PRO A 383 13.26 -18.99 18.16
N GLU A 384 14.06 -20.04 18.31
CA GLU A 384 15.37 -20.03 18.99
C GLU A 384 16.42 -19.20 18.25
N MET A 385 16.21 -18.87 16.99
CA MET A 385 17.09 -17.97 16.22
C MET A 385 16.90 -16.50 16.61
N TYR A 386 15.84 -16.15 17.34
CA TYR A 386 15.69 -14.83 17.93
C TYR A 386 16.63 -14.72 19.14
N THR A 387 17.67 -13.92 19.03
CA THR A 387 18.69 -13.72 20.08
C THR A 387 18.55 -12.39 20.83
N GLY A 388 17.47 -11.62 20.55
CA GLY A 388 17.16 -10.38 21.26
C GLY A 388 16.70 -10.61 22.71
N LYS A 389 16.79 -9.56 23.52
CA LYS A 389 16.39 -9.59 24.95
C LYS A 389 14.89 -9.37 25.11
#